data_3a9b5ba41b5b1cd5dc9740175fbaade2
#
_entry.id   3a9b5ba41b5b1cd5dc9740175fbaade2
#
_cell.length_a   1.000
_cell.length_b   1.000
_cell.length_c   1.000
_cell.angle_alpha   90.00
_cell.angle_beta   90.00
_cell.angle_gamma   90.00
#
_symmetry.space_group_name_H-M   'P 1'
#
loop_
_entity.id
_entity.type
_entity.pdbx_description
1 polymer ?
#
loop_
_entity_poly.entity_id
_entity_poly.type
_entity_poly.pdbx_seq_one_letter_code
_entity_poly.pdbx_strand_id
1 'polypeptide(L)'
;RKPAVCLVGPEGFANAVPAMMEAWGERSPVIFVTGSSTLKRQGAGGFKEIDDVAIAAPLTKYSATITDGERINEFVDRAVKIATNGYPGAVHLSLPVDIMFSHFAEDAGRDERPFDLSMQLPARAWPEPARLQQLLQRLNNAKRPVLIGGHGVWWAKAEAKLEEAGRLLGIPVFNIPYHQKLLGEECEAYMGLADIHQYHPSADAFRDADLVLMVGGRLDNQMNFGNPPLFPSNAELVCVNGSHEEIEFNRAADFTLLCDPAAFLETLVAHRQNSDFRLPRDWYDLNRQWRAAWVDKMLADLDHETAQPAFEGRVHPLQLALDVQGAMVDGDWLVIDGGNTHFWSEIAVNIAGFQGKKLGGILHPGTFSLLGVGVSFAVSAKNVDPNRNVVLISGDGAFLSGGLSIEAAFQENRPIVVVIDNNGGLDCISQQQERLFASGTHYATDFRDIPFHAMFEGLGGHGELVTRREDIIPAVQRAMASGKTACVNVKVKGVISPIVLATTSKRDKASIE
;
A
#
# COMPACT_ATOMS: atom_id res chain seq x y z
N ARG A 1 -11.92 6.78 0.45
CA ARG A 1 -12.30 5.47 1.02
C ARG A 1 -13.77 5.23 0.75
N LYS A 2 -14.08 4.82 -0.49
CA LYS A 2 -15.41 4.48 -0.99
C LYS A 2 -15.27 3.30 -1.93
N PRO A 3 -16.31 2.49 -2.12
CA PRO A 3 -16.32 1.49 -3.19
C PRO A 3 -16.11 2.16 -4.55
N ALA A 4 -15.36 1.48 -5.43
CA ALA A 4 -15.17 1.88 -6.82
C ALA A 4 -15.86 0.86 -7.74
N VAL A 5 -16.24 1.30 -8.95
CA VAL A 5 -16.83 0.42 -9.98
C VAL A 5 -15.92 0.43 -11.19
N CYS A 6 -15.60 -0.77 -11.70
CA CYS A 6 -14.86 -0.97 -12.94
C CYS A 6 -15.74 -1.70 -13.94
N LEU A 7 -16.09 -1.05 -15.05
CA LEU A 7 -16.92 -1.62 -16.12
C LEU A 7 -16.03 -1.93 -17.32
N VAL A 8 -16.02 -3.19 -17.74
CA VAL A 8 -15.18 -3.64 -18.86
C VAL A 8 -15.91 -4.66 -19.74
N GLY A 9 -15.54 -4.73 -21.02
CA GLY A 9 -15.93 -5.84 -21.90
C GLY A 9 -15.14 -7.12 -21.63
N PRO A 10 -15.39 -8.21 -22.33
CA PRO A 10 -14.70 -9.49 -22.09
C PRO A 10 -13.18 -9.41 -22.22
N GLU A 11 -12.64 -8.68 -23.20
CA GLU A 11 -11.21 -8.46 -23.36
C GLU A 11 -10.64 -7.55 -22.27
N GLY A 12 -11.42 -6.55 -21.89
CA GLY A 12 -11.07 -5.66 -20.78
C GLY A 12 -10.99 -6.42 -19.46
N PHE A 13 -11.81 -7.46 -19.26
CA PHE A 13 -11.72 -8.33 -18.11
C PHE A 13 -10.35 -9.01 -18.05
N ALA A 14 -9.86 -9.58 -19.15
CA ALA A 14 -8.54 -10.21 -19.18
C ALA A 14 -7.42 -9.24 -18.74
N ASN A 15 -7.52 -7.97 -19.18
CA ASN A 15 -6.58 -6.92 -18.77
C ASN A 15 -6.82 -6.39 -17.35
N ALA A 16 -8.02 -6.59 -16.77
CA ALA A 16 -8.34 -6.17 -15.41
C ALA A 16 -7.93 -7.19 -14.34
N VAL A 17 -7.62 -8.45 -14.70
CA VAL A 17 -7.21 -9.48 -13.75
C VAL A 17 -6.03 -9.05 -12.86
N PRO A 18 -4.94 -8.45 -13.39
CA PRO A 18 -3.87 -7.93 -12.53
C PRO A 18 -4.37 -6.89 -11.52
N ALA A 19 -5.26 -5.98 -11.92
CA ALA A 19 -5.86 -4.99 -11.02
C ALA A 19 -6.78 -5.64 -9.97
N MET A 20 -7.46 -6.75 -10.32
CA MET A 20 -8.24 -7.54 -9.35
C MET A 20 -7.34 -8.17 -8.31
N MET A 21 -6.16 -8.68 -8.71
CA MET A 21 -5.16 -9.24 -7.79
C MET A 21 -4.64 -8.17 -6.82
N GLU A 22 -4.35 -6.97 -7.32
CA GLU A 22 -3.95 -5.84 -6.50
C GLU A 22 -5.07 -5.43 -5.52
N ALA A 23 -6.30 -5.29 -6.01
CA ALA A 23 -7.45 -4.97 -5.17
C ALA A 23 -7.74 -6.05 -4.10
N TRP A 24 -7.49 -7.31 -4.42
CA TRP A 24 -7.58 -8.42 -3.46
C TRP A 24 -6.50 -8.32 -2.38
N GLY A 25 -5.25 -8.06 -2.75
CA GLY A 25 -4.13 -7.88 -1.84
C GLY A 25 -4.36 -6.72 -0.88
N GLU A 26 -4.80 -5.58 -1.42
CA GLU A 26 -5.01 -4.33 -0.69
C GLU A 26 -6.38 -4.20 -0.01
N ARG A 27 -7.19 -5.25 -0.01
CA ARG A 27 -8.54 -5.20 0.59
C ARG A 27 -9.38 -4.04 0.05
N SER A 28 -9.23 -3.72 -1.23
CA SER A 28 -9.92 -2.61 -1.87
C SER A 28 -11.31 -3.03 -2.34
N PRO A 29 -12.40 -2.33 -1.93
CA PRO A 29 -13.76 -2.67 -2.33
C PRO A 29 -14.03 -2.18 -3.76
N VAL A 30 -13.59 -2.95 -4.75
CA VAL A 30 -13.84 -2.68 -6.16
C VAL A 30 -14.91 -3.64 -6.68
N ILE A 31 -15.94 -3.10 -7.31
CA ILE A 31 -16.99 -3.84 -7.98
C ILE A 31 -16.63 -3.93 -9.46
N PHE A 32 -16.12 -5.07 -9.88
CA PHE A 32 -15.84 -5.33 -11.29
C PHE A 32 -17.11 -5.84 -11.95
N VAL A 33 -17.54 -5.16 -13.03
CA VAL A 33 -18.67 -5.60 -13.86
C VAL A 33 -18.15 -5.87 -15.26
N THR A 34 -18.28 -7.12 -15.70
CA THR A 34 -17.75 -7.59 -16.98
C THR A 34 -18.89 -7.91 -17.92
N GLY A 35 -18.89 -7.32 -19.11
CA GLY A 35 -19.77 -7.78 -20.18
C GLY A 35 -19.39 -9.20 -20.60
N SER A 36 -20.35 -10.11 -20.77
CA SER A 36 -20.10 -11.48 -21.19
C SER A 36 -21.00 -11.92 -22.34
N SER A 37 -20.70 -13.09 -22.93
CA SER A 37 -21.50 -13.65 -24.00
C SER A 37 -22.93 -13.99 -23.53
N THR A 38 -23.84 -14.23 -24.48
CA THR A 38 -25.24 -14.48 -24.18
C THR A 38 -25.45 -15.74 -23.35
N LEU A 39 -26.27 -15.68 -22.30
CA LEU A 39 -26.65 -16.82 -21.47
C LEU A 39 -27.27 -17.97 -22.30
N LYS A 40 -28.08 -17.62 -23.30
CA LYS A 40 -28.78 -18.63 -24.14
C LYS A 40 -27.85 -19.53 -24.92
N ARG A 41 -26.57 -19.17 -25.08
CA ARG A 41 -25.56 -19.96 -25.80
C ARG A 41 -24.30 -20.18 -24.99
N GLN A 42 -24.37 -20.06 -23.68
CA GLN A 42 -23.24 -20.29 -22.81
C GLN A 42 -22.69 -21.71 -22.99
N GLY A 43 -21.37 -21.86 -23.16
CA GLY A 43 -20.72 -23.14 -23.46
C GLY A 43 -20.75 -23.56 -24.92
N ALA A 44 -21.32 -22.73 -25.82
CA ALA A 44 -21.39 -23.03 -27.26
C ALA A 44 -20.21 -22.44 -28.07
N GLY A 45 -19.23 -21.83 -27.43
CA GLY A 45 -18.10 -21.17 -28.09
C GLY A 45 -18.50 -19.84 -28.75
N GLY A 46 -19.30 -19.02 -28.05
CA GLY A 46 -19.69 -17.70 -28.50
C GLY A 46 -18.51 -16.75 -28.67
N PHE A 47 -18.69 -15.67 -29.43
CA PHE A 47 -17.64 -14.67 -29.62
C PHE A 47 -17.21 -14.07 -28.28
N LYS A 48 -15.90 -14.17 -27.95
CA LYS A 48 -15.29 -13.72 -26.70
C LYS A 48 -15.87 -14.40 -25.43
N GLU A 49 -16.38 -15.60 -25.60
CA GLU A 49 -16.86 -16.38 -24.45
C GLU A 49 -15.68 -16.86 -23.61
N ILE A 50 -15.77 -16.59 -22.30
CA ILE A 50 -14.82 -17.04 -21.30
C ILE A 50 -15.60 -17.25 -19.99
N ASP A 51 -15.12 -18.15 -19.13
CA ASP A 51 -15.65 -18.29 -17.77
C ASP A 51 -15.00 -17.22 -16.85
N ASP A 52 -15.47 -15.99 -16.97
CA ASP A 52 -15.01 -14.85 -16.20
C ASP A 52 -15.32 -15.00 -14.71
N VAL A 53 -16.42 -15.68 -14.35
CA VAL A 53 -16.79 -15.95 -12.97
C VAL A 53 -15.78 -16.88 -12.31
N ALA A 54 -15.40 -17.99 -12.98
CA ALA A 54 -14.40 -18.92 -12.45
C ALA A 54 -13.01 -18.27 -12.32
N ILE A 55 -12.62 -17.41 -13.28
CA ILE A 55 -11.34 -16.68 -13.21
C ILE A 55 -11.35 -15.67 -12.07
N ALA A 56 -12.44 -14.94 -11.86
CA ALA A 56 -12.56 -13.92 -10.82
C ALA A 56 -12.74 -14.52 -9.41
N ALA A 57 -13.29 -15.73 -9.28
CA ALA A 57 -13.64 -16.33 -7.99
C ALA A 57 -12.49 -16.34 -6.96
N PRO A 58 -11.24 -16.75 -7.28
CA PRO A 58 -10.15 -16.74 -6.30
C PRO A 58 -9.62 -15.35 -5.94
N LEU A 59 -10.00 -14.31 -6.70
CA LEU A 59 -9.51 -12.95 -6.57
C LEU A 59 -10.57 -12.00 -5.97
N THR A 60 -11.74 -12.53 -5.63
CA THR A 60 -12.87 -11.71 -5.17
C THR A 60 -13.60 -12.38 -4.03
N LYS A 61 -14.24 -11.57 -3.18
CA LYS A 61 -15.09 -12.06 -2.10
C LYS A 61 -16.41 -12.65 -2.62
N TYR A 62 -16.79 -12.26 -3.83
CA TYR A 62 -18.01 -12.70 -4.49
C TYR A 62 -17.85 -12.56 -6.00
N SER A 63 -18.19 -13.61 -6.74
CA SER A 63 -18.23 -13.61 -8.20
C SER A 63 -19.47 -14.32 -8.67
N ALA A 64 -20.28 -13.69 -9.51
CA ALA A 64 -21.54 -14.25 -9.99
C ALA A 64 -21.96 -13.71 -11.34
N THR A 65 -22.69 -14.52 -12.11
CA THR A 65 -23.38 -14.08 -13.32
C THR A 65 -24.76 -13.50 -12.98
N ILE A 66 -25.09 -12.35 -13.52
CA ILE A 66 -26.46 -11.81 -13.49
C ILE A 66 -27.30 -12.61 -14.47
N THR A 67 -28.22 -13.41 -13.95
CA THR A 67 -29.01 -14.35 -14.73
C THR A 67 -30.38 -13.85 -15.13
N ASP A 68 -30.80 -12.72 -14.56
CA ASP A 68 -32.12 -12.12 -14.76
C ASP A 68 -32.02 -10.61 -14.63
N GLY A 69 -32.50 -9.88 -15.62
CA GLY A 69 -32.46 -8.43 -15.62
C GLY A 69 -33.35 -7.77 -14.56
N GLU A 70 -34.46 -8.38 -14.19
CA GLU A 70 -35.32 -7.89 -13.12
C GLU A 70 -34.64 -7.96 -11.73
N ARG A 71 -33.58 -8.76 -11.62
CA ARG A 71 -32.80 -8.94 -10.39
C ARG A 71 -31.48 -8.17 -10.35
N ILE A 72 -31.21 -7.30 -11.32
CA ILE A 72 -29.94 -6.53 -11.36
C ILE A 72 -29.70 -5.80 -10.04
N ASN A 73 -30.72 -5.13 -9.49
CA ASN A 73 -30.60 -4.39 -8.24
C ASN A 73 -30.21 -5.31 -7.06
N GLU A 74 -30.78 -6.54 -7.01
CA GLU A 74 -30.41 -7.52 -5.99
C GLU A 74 -28.93 -7.91 -6.06
N PHE A 75 -28.41 -8.18 -7.29
CA PHE A 75 -26.99 -8.51 -7.48
C PHE A 75 -26.08 -7.36 -7.11
N VAL A 76 -26.42 -6.14 -7.50
CA VAL A 76 -25.62 -4.94 -7.18
C VAL A 76 -25.61 -4.66 -5.69
N ASP A 77 -26.77 -4.68 -5.02
CA ASP A 77 -26.87 -4.51 -3.58
C ASP A 77 -26.04 -5.55 -2.82
N ARG A 78 -26.14 -6.81 -3.25
CA ARG A 78 -25.33 -7.89 -2.67
C ARG A 78 -23.85 -7.66 -2.87
N ALA A 79 -23.43 -7.26 -4.08
CA ALA A 79 -22.04 -6.96 -4.40
C ALA A 79 -21.50 -5.81 -3.53
N VAL A 80 -22.23 -4.71 -3.38
CA VAL A 80 -21.84 -3.59 -2.51
C VAL A 80 -21.70 -4.04 -1.06
N LYS A 81 -22.68 -4.77 -0.53
CA LYS A 81 -22.65 -5.29 0.84
C LYS A 81 -21.46 -6.19 1.09
N ILE A 82 -21.18 -7.13 0.19
CA ILE A 82 -20.05 -8.06 0.34
C ILE A 82 -18.72 -7.33 0.20
N ALA A 83 -18.61 -6.37 -0.74
CA ALA A 83 -17.39 -5.60 -0.93
C ALA A 83 -17.00 -4.77 0.31
N THR A 84 -17.98 -4.34 1.12
CA THR A 84 -17.77 -3.41 2.24
C THR A 84 -17.89 -4.01 3.62
N ASN A 85 -18.46 -5.22 3.78
CA ASN A 85 -18.66 -5.87 5.08
C ASN A 85 -17.50 -6.79 5.46
N GLY A 86 -17.23 -6.92 6.75
CA GLY A 86 -16.06 -7.63 7.28
C GLY A 86 -14.78 -6.88 6.90
N TYR A 87 -13.79 -7.56 6.34
CA TYR A 87 -12.72 -6.85 5.63
C TYR A 87 -13.24 -6.37 4.26
N PRO A 88 -12.96 -5.14 3.81
CA PRO A 88 -13.30 -4.70 2.46
C PRO A 88 -12.57 -5.55 1.40
N GLY A 89 -13.12 -5.62 0.20
CA GLY A 89 -12.46 -6.37 -0.86
C GLY A 89 -13.20 -6.36 -2.20
N ALA A 90 -12.52 -6.81 -3.24
CA ALA A 90 -13.04 -6.88 -4.59
C ALA A 90 -14.22 -7.86 -4.70
N VAL A 91 -15.16 -7.55 -5.59
CA VAL A 91 -16.26 -8.43 -6.02
C VAL A 91 -16.42 -8.34 -7.53
N HIS A 92 -17.03 -9.37 -8.12
CA HIS A 92 -17.21 -9.46 -9.57
C HIS A 92 -18.65 -9.83 -9.95
N LEU A 93 -19.18 -9.15 -10.95
CA LEU A 93 -20.45 -9.45 -11.59
C LEU A 93 -20.24 -9.61 -13.11
N SER A 94 -20.57 -10.77 -13.63
CA SER A 94 -20.67 -11.02 -15.07
C SER A 94 -22.05 -10.61 -15.58
N LEU A 95 -22.08 -9.71 -16.56
CA LEU A 95 -23.31 -9.16 -17.15
C LEU A 95 -23.46 -9.64 -18.61
N PRO A 96 -24.26 -10.69 -18.85
CA PRO A 96 -24.49 -11.22 -20.19
C PRO A 96 -25.16 -10.21 -21.12
N VAL A 97 -24.78 -10.25 -22.41
CA VAL A 97 -25.24 -9.29 -23.40
C VAL A 97 -26.76 -9.34 -23.63
N ASP A 98 -27.38 -10.51 -23.53
CA ASP A 98 -28.84 -10.65 -23.66
C ASP A 98 -29.59 -10.09 -22.44
N ILE A 99 -28.98 -10.07 -21.25
CA ILE A 99 -29.49 -9.35 -20.09
C ILE A 99 -29.31 -7.84 -20.27
N MET A 100 -28.14 -7.41 -20.71
CA MET A 100 -27.80 -5.98 -20.90
C MET A 100 -28.74 -5.28 -21.90
N PHE A 101 -29.13 -5.97 -22.98
CA PHE A 101 -30.01 -5.43 -24.01
C PHE A 101 -31.48 -5.85 -23.91
N SER A 102 -31.86 -6.54 -22.82
CA SER A 102 -33.26 -6.88 -22.58
C SER A 102 -34.09 -5.66 -22.20
N HIS A 103 -35.36 -5.67 -22.59
CA HIS A 103 -36.35 -4.68 -22.17
C HIS A 103 -37.10 -5.22 -20.95
N PHE A 104 -37.13 -4.45 -19.88
CA PHE A 104 -37.87 -4.71 -18.67
C PHE A 104 -39.00 -3.67 -18.52
N ALA A 105 -40.05 -4.02 -17.79
CA ALA A 105 -41.03 -3.04 -17.37
C ALA A 105 -40.35 -1.91 -16.56
N GLU A 106 -40.81 -0.68 -16.71
CA GLU A 106 -40.17 0.49 -16.05
C GLU A 106 -40.08 0.36 -14.53
N ASP A 107 -40.96 -0.43 -13.93
CA ASP A 107 -41.04 -0.70 -12.49
C ASP A 107 -40.42 -2.07 -12.11
N ALA A 108 -40.05 -2.88 -13.09
CA ALA A 108 -39.44 -4.19 -12.81
C ALA A 108 -38.11 -4.03 -12.03
N GLY A 109 -38.05 -4.69 -10.89
CA GLY A 109 -36.87 -4.66 -10.03
C GLY A 109 -36.54 -3.31 -9.38
N ARG A 110 -37.40 -2.30 -9.51
CA ARG A 110 -37.24 -1.05 -8.74
C ARG A 110 -37.59 -1.29 -7.29
N ASP A 111 -36.60 -1.23 -6.42
CA ASP A 111 -36.87 -0.90 -5.03
C ASP A 111 -37.33 0.57 -5.01
N GLU A 112 -38.52 0.85 -4.49
CA GLU A 112 -39.04 2.21 -4.37
C GLU A 112 -38.16 3.11 -3.48
N ARG A 113 -37.26 2.49 -2.74
CA ARG A 113 -36.29 3.21 -1.90
C ARG A 113 -35.15 3.74 -2.75
N PRO A 114 -34.82 5.04 -2.65
CA PRO A 114 -33.63 5.55 -3.32
C PRO A 114 -32.39 4.79 -2.84
N PHE A 115 -31.46 4.47 -3.75
CA PHE A 115 -30.19 3.88 -3.38
C PHE A 115 -29.42 4.86 -2.49
N ASP A 116 -29.16 4.45 -1.26
CA ASP A 116 -28.33 5.18 -0.31
C ASP A 116 -27.16 4.30 0.12
N LEU A 117 -25.95 4.65 -0.33
CA LEU A 117 -24.74 3.92 0.01
C LEU A 117 -24.54 3.83 1.54
N SER A 118 -24.96 4.84 2.30
CA SER A 118 -24.81 4.82 3.75
C SER A 118 -25.61 3.70 4.42
N MET A 119 -26.73 3.30 3.81
CA MET A 119 -27.55 2.18 4.29
C MET A 119 -26.96 0.80 3.93
N GLN A 120 -25.99 0.76 3.00
CA GLN A 120 -25.31 -0.46 2.59
C GLN A 120 -24.03 -0.68 3.38
N LEU A 121 -23.50 0.35 4.04
CA LEU A 121 -22.29 0.24 4.85
C LEU A 121 -22.61 -0.49 6.17
N PRO A 122 -21.69 -1.31 6.69
CA PRO A 122 -21.91 -2.03 7.92
C PRO A 122 -22.06 -1.07 9.11
N ALA A 123 -22.95 -1.43 10.03
CA ALA A 123 -22.99 -0.77 11.33
C ALA A 123 -21.70 -1.05 12.10
N ARG A 124 -21.23 -0.06 12.86
CA ARG A 124 -20.01 -0.20 13.67
C ARG A 124 -20.27 -1.13 14.86
N ALA A 125 -19.50 -2.19 14.97
CA ALA A 125 -19.51 -3.07 16.13
C ALA A 125 -18.68 -2.45 17.26
N TRP A 126 -19.29 -2.21 18.40
CA TRP A 126 -18.59 -1.71 19.59
C TRP A 126 -17.95 -2.85 20.38
N PRO A 127 -16.84 -2.59 21.09
CA PRO A 127 -16.22 -3.59 21.94
C PRO A 127 -17.15 -4.05 23.06
N GLU A 128 -17.18 -5.35 23.31
CA GLU A 128 -17.89 -5.90 24.47
C GLU A 128 -17.28 -5.36 25.78
N PRO A 129 -18.07 -4.76 26.69
CA PRO A 129 -17.53 -4.08 27.86
C PRO A 129 -16.67 -4.96 28.77
N ALA A 130 -17.06 -6.22 29.00
CA ALA A 130 -16.31 -7.15 29.84
C ALA A 130 -14.94 -7.51 29.23
N ARG A 131 -14.91 -7.77 27.93
CA ARG A 131 -13.66 -8.05 27.22
C ARG A 131 -12.77 -6.82 27.14
N LEU A 132 -13.35 -5.63 26.93
CA LEU A 132 -12.60 -4.38 26.96
C LEU A 132 -11.91 -4.19 28.32
N GLN A 133 -12.60 -4.43 29.42
CA GLN A 133 -12.00 -4.35 30.77
C GLN A 133 -10.84 -5.31 30.94
N GLN A 134 -10.95 -6.54 30.44
CA GLN A 134 -9.85 -7.51 30.47
C GLN A 134 -8.64 -7.00 29.65
N LEU A 135 -8.87 -6.40 28.47
CA LEU A 135 -7.81 -5.81 27.66
C LEU A 135 -7.14 -4.64 28.40
N LEU A 136 -7.91 -3.76 29.02
CA LEU A 136 -7.38 -2.64 29.79
C LEU A 136 -6.55 -3.09 30.99
N GLN A 137 -6.94 -4.18 31.66
CA GLN A 137 -6.12 -4.79 32.71
C GLN A 137 -4.78 -5.32 32.19
N ARG A 138 -4.76 -5.96 31.00
CA ARG A 138 -3.53 -6.44 30.34
C ARG A 138 -2.62 -5.26 30.01
N LEU A 139 -3.15 -4.20 29.38
CA LEU A 139 -2.39 -2.98 29.10
C LEU A 139 -1.84 -2.32 30.37
N ASN A 140 -2.63 -2.30 31.47
CA ASN A 140 -2.20 -1.74 32.75
C ASN A 140 -1.04 -2.53 33.40
N ASN A 141 -0.94 -3.81 33.11
CA ASN A 141 0.12 -4.68 33.63
C ASN A 141 1.39 -4.66 32.74
N ALA A 142 1.25 -4.24 31.49
CA ALA A 142 2.36 -4.17 30.53
C ALA A 142 3.33 -3.05 30.91
N LYS A 143 4.62 -3.33 30.77
CA LYS A 143 5.69 -2.36 31.02
C LYS A 143 6.26 -1.78 29.74
N ARG A 144 6.22 -2.55 28.66
CA ARG A 144 6.80 -2.22 27.35
C ARG A 144 5.85 -2.59 26.22
N PRO A 145 4.61 -2.06 26.22
CA PRO A 145 3.66 -2.33 25.17
C PRO A 145 4.05 -1.61 23.89
N VAL A 146 3.73 -2.22 22.74
CA VAL A 146 3.74 -1.57 21.41
C VAL A 146 2.35 -1.65 20.78
N LEU A 147 2.01 -0.65 19.99
CA LEU A 147 0.74 -0.57 19.26
C LEU A 147 1.01 -0.61 17.76
N ILE A 148 0.40 -1.57 17.07
CA ILE A 148 0.48 -1.69 15.62
C ILE A 148 -0.86 -1.29 15.01
N GLY A 149 -0.85 -0.28 14.13
CA GLY A 149 -2.00 0.08 13.31
C GLY A 149 -1.96 -0.63 11.96
N GLY A 150 -3.05 -1.29 11.58
CA GLY A 150 -3.18 -1.97 10.31
C GLY A 150 -4.25 -1.37 9.39
N HIS A 151 -4.48 -2.01 8.26
CA HIS A 151 -5.37 -1.58 7.20
C HIS A 151 -6.81 -1.31 7.68
N GLY A 152 -7.30 -2.07 8.66
CA GLY A 152 -8.61 -1.86 9.26
C GLY A 152 -8.77 -0.48 9.93
N VAL A 153 -7.69 0.08 10.50
CA VAL A 153 -7.70 1.45 11.05
C VAL A 153 -7.88 2.46 9.93
N TRP A 154 -7.20 2.27 8.80
CA TRP A 154 -7.34 3.15 7.63
C TRP A 154 -8.77 3.11 7.05
N TRP A 155 -9.34 1.93 6.85
CA TRP A 155 -10.71 1.80 6.35
C TRP A 155 -11.74 2.39 7.32
N ALA A 156 -11.54 2.24 8.62
CA ALA A 156 -12.37 2.82 9.65
C ALA A 156 -12.20 4.35 9.81
N LYS A 157 -11.24 4.97 9.08
CA LYS A 157 -10.89 6.41 9.18
C LYS A 157 -10.50 6.81 10.61
N ALA A 158 -9.76 5.96 11.30
CA ALA A 158 -9.45 6.08 12.72
C ALA A 158 -8.00 6.50 13.02
N GLU A 159 -7.26 7.03 12.03
CA GLU A 159 -5.86 7.40 12.17
C GLU A 159 -5.65 8.42 13.29
N ALA A 160 -6.47 9.48 13.34
CA ALA A 160 -6.37 10.48 14.40
C ALA A 160 -6.63 9.89 15.81
N LYS A 161 -7.48 8.87 15.90
CA LYS A 161 -7.72 8.15 17.17
C LYS A 161 -6.60 7.20 17.53
N LEU A 162 -5.94 6.61 16.53
CA LEU A 162 -4.74 5.80 16.74
C LEU A 162 -3.60 6.64 17.31
N GLU A 163 -3.35 7.82 16.73
CA GLU A 163 -2.37 8.78 17.24
C GLU A 163 -2.73 9.23 18.67
N GLU A 164 -3.96 9.67 18.86
CA GLU A 164 -4.43 10.11 20.17
C GLU A 164 -4.26 9.02 21.24
N ALA A 165 -4.59 7.77 20.92
CA ALA A 165 -4.42 6.64 21.82
C ALA A 165 -2.92 6.42 22.17
N GLY A 166 -2.04 6.36 21.18
CA GLY A 166 -0.59 6.22 21.39
C GLY A 166 -0.02 7.32 22.28
N ARG A 167 -0.33 8.58 21.97
CA ARG A 167 0.13 9.75 22.71
C ARG A 167 -0.40 9.80 24.14
N LEU A 168 -1.70 9.58 24.34
CA LEU A 168 -2.34 9.65 25.67
C LEU A 168 -1.91 8.51 26.60
N LEU A 169 -1.72 7.32 26.04
CA LEU A 169 -1.29 6.15 26.78
C LEU A 169 0.23 6.07 26.95
N GLY A 170 1.00 6.80 26.13
CA GLY A 170 2.45 6.68 26.12
C GLY A 170 2.91 5.37 25.49
N ILE A 171 2.20 4.87 24.48
CA ILE A 171 2.54 3.64 23.75
C ILE A 171 3.14 4.02 22.39
N PRO A 172 4.34 3.51 22.04
CA PRO A 172 4.92 3.68 20.72
C PRO A 172 4.04 3.01 19.66
N VAL A 173 3.74 3.73 18.57
CA VAL A 173 2.86 3.27 17.48
C VAL A 173 3.67 2.98 16.23
N PHE A 174 3.44 1.81 15.65
CA PHE A 174 4.01 1.38 14.37
C PHE A 174 2.91 1.14 13.35
N ASN A 175 3.17 1.47 12.09
CA ASN A 175 2.30 1.10 10.98
C ASN A 175 2.73 -0.26 10.41
N ILE A 176 1.76 -1.07 9.95
CA ILE A 176 2.08 -2.23 9.12
C ILE A 176 2.69 -1.73 7.81
N PRO A 177 3.80 -2.34 7.31
CA PRO A 177 4.41 -1.97 6.03
C PRO A 177 3.49 -2.33 4.85
N TYR A 178 3.78 -1.73 3.68
CA TYR A 178 3.09 -1.97 2.39
C TYR A 178 1.59 -1.66 2.35
N HIS A 179 1.08 -0.97 3.34
CA HIS A 179 -0.27 -0.44 3.36
C HIS A 179 -0.26 1.09 3.31
N GLN A 180 -1.44 1.65 3.12
CA GLN A 180 -1.60 3.10 3.14
C GLN A 180 -1.04 3.69 4.44
N LYS A 181 -0.35 4.81 4.33
CA LYS A 181 0.19 5.51 5.49
C LYS A 181 -0.94 5.85 6.47
N LEU A 182 -0.86 5.31 7.68
CA LEU A 182 -1.82 5.58 8.74
C LEU A 182 -1.48 6.86 9.49
N LEU A 183 -0.27 6.92 10.02
CA LEU A 183 0.20 8.09 10.76
C LEU A 183 1.30 8.77 9.97
N GLY A 184 1.27 10.09 9.99
CA GLY A 184 2.36 10.92 9.51
C GLY A 184 3.47 11.03 10.55
N GLU A 185 4.65 11.36 10.10
CA GLU A 185 5.83 11.51 10.93
C GLU A 185 5.73 12.74 11.86
N GLU A 186 4.78 13.64 11.58
CA GLU A 186 4.39 14.72 12.49
C GLU A 186 3.72 14.21 13.76
N CYS A 187 3.24 12.97 13.76
CA CYS A 187 2.61 12.34 14.92
C CYS A 187 3.68 11.94 15.94
N GLU A 188 3.60 12.47 17.14
CA GLU A 188 4.58 12.20 18.20
C GLU A 188 4.68 10.71 18.53
N ALA A 189 3.53 10.02 18.52
CA ALA A 189 3.45 8.60 18.85
C ALA A 189 3.98 7.66 17.76
N TYR A 190 4.12 8.14 16.53
CA TYR A 190 4.56 7.32 15.40
C TYR A 190 6.06 7.03 15.48
N MET A 191 6.41 5.76 15.46
CA MET A 191 7.80 5.30 15.56
C MET A 191 8.34 4.72 14.25
N GLY A 192 7.51 4.56 13.21
CA GLY A 192 7.89 4.02 11.92
C GLY A 192 7.11 2.76 11.53
N LEU A 193 7.67 1.99 10.62
CA LEU A 193 7.07 0.75 10.14
C LEU A 193 7.37 -0.43 11.09
N ALA A 194 6.43 -1.35 11.22
CA ALA A 194 6.62 -2.63 11.89
C ALA A 194 7.42 -3.60 10.98
N ASP A 195 8.58 -3.17 10.51
CA ASP A 195 9.47 -3.92 9.62
C ASP A 195 10.89 -3.97 10.19
N ILE A 196 11.28 -5.14 10.68
CA ILE A 196 12.59 -5.35 11.29
C ILE A 196 13.76 -5.38 10.29
N HIS A 197 13.49 -5.45 9.01
CA HIS A 197 14.53 -5.54 7.98
C HIS A 197 14.92 -4.18 7.43
N GLN A 198 13.94 -3.31 7.21
CA GLN A 198 14.18 -1.96 6.71
C GLN A 198 14.33 -0.92 7.83
N TYR A 199 13.71 -1.20 8.98
CA TYR A 199 13.60 -0.25 10.08
C TYR A 199 14.07 -0.87 11.40
N HIS A 200 15.37 -0.76 11.70
CA HIS A 200 15.96 -1.35 12.89
C HIS A 200 15.34 -0.93 14.24
N PRO A 201 14.82 0.31 14.44
CA PRO A 201 14.12 0.65 15.68
C PRO A 201 12.92 -0.24 15.97
N SER A 202 12.22 -0.75 14.97
CA SER A 202 11.15 -1.73 15.20
C SER A 202 11.71 -3.06 15.72
N ALA A 203 12.86 -3.51 15.21
CA ALA A 203 13.51 -4.73 15.72
C ALA A 203 13.83 -4.63 17.20
N ASP A 204 14.35 -3.48 17.67
CA ASP A 204 14.66 -3.24 19.08
C ASP A 204 13.37 -3.15 19.92
N ALA A 205 12.36 -2.41 19.43
CA ALA A 205 11.07 -2.27 20.11
C ALA A 205 10.35 -3.61 20.29
N PHE A 206 10.26 -4.41 19.22
CA PHE A 206 9.56 -5.69 19.26
C PHE A 206 10.33 -6.75 20.04
N ARG A 207 11.67 -6.77 19.98
CA ARG A 207 12.48 -7.68 20.81
C ARG A 207 12.21 -7.49 22.30
N ASP A 208 12.07 -6.24 22.73
CA ASP A 208 11.96 -5.87 24.14
C ASP A 208 10.50 -5.72 24.61
N ALA A 209 9.53 -5.77 23.71
CA ALA A 209 8.12 -5.66 24.03
C ALA A 209 7.64 -6.82 24.91
N ASP A 210 6.77 -6.52 25.88
CA ASP A 210 6.06 -7.52 26.70
C ASP A 210 4.59 -7.67 26.29
N LEU A 211 4.04 -6.72 25.50
CA LEU A 211 2.71 -6.78 24.92
C LEU A 211 2.70 -6.11 23.55
N VAL A 212 2.12 -6.80 22.57
CA VAL A 212 1.88 -6.27 21.23
C VAL A 212 0.36 -6.14 21.02
N LEU A 213 -0.12 -4.91 20.94
CA LEU A 213 -1.51 -4.61 20.62
C LEU A 213 -1.62 -4.30 19.11
N MET A 214 -2.19 -5.21 18.34
CA MET A 214 -2.44 -5.03 16.92
C MET A 214 -3.91 -4.64 16.68
N VAL A 215 -4.13 -3.50 16.03
CA VAL A 215 -5.48 -2.96 15.73
C VAL A 215 -5.69 -2.89 14.22
N GLY A 216 -6.66 -3.65 13.72
CA GLY A 216 -7.03 -3.67 12.30
C GLY A 216 -5.95 -4.27 11.39
N GLY A 217 -5.03 -5.03 11.94
CA GLY A 217 -3.96 -5.71 11.21
C GLY A 217 -4.23 -7.20 11.02
N ARG A 218 -3.43 -7.82 10.14
CA ARG A 218 -3.41 -9.26 9.89
C ARG A 218 -1.99 -9.79 10.02
N LEU A 219 -1.84 -10.99 10.57
CA LEU A 219 -0.55 -11.66 10.71
C LEU A 219 -0.19 -12.43 9.44
N ASP A 220 0.07 -11.72 8.37
CA ASP A 220 0.53 -12.30 7.09
C ASP A 220 2.06 -12.25 6.92
N ASN A 221 2.53 -12.40 5.69
CA ASN A 221 3.95 -12.37 5.36
C ASN A 221 4.67 -11.11 5.86
N GLN A 222 4.03 -9.96 5.77
CA GLN A 222 4.63 -8.67 6.16
C GLN A 222 4.82 -8.58 7.67
N MET A 223 3.95 -9.23 8.42
CA MET A 223 4.03 -9.34 9.86
C MET A 223 4.72 -10.64 10.30
N ASN A 224 5.61 -11.21 9.44
CA ASN A 224 6.34 -12.44 9.68
C ASN A 224 5.43 -13.59 10.20
N PHE A 225 4.19 -13.66 9.70
CA PHE A 225 3.17 -14.63 10.12
C PHE A 225 2.90 -14.68 11.63
N GLY A 226 3.22 -13.60 12.36
CA GLY A 226 3.16 -13.53 13.82
C GLY A 226 4.32 -14.24 14.56
N ASN A 227 5.40 -14.55 13.86
CA ASN A 227 6.53 -15.31 14.42
C ASN A 227 7.68 -14.41 14.89
N PRO A 228 8.57 -14.93 15.75
CA PRO A 228 9.84 -14.27 16.05
C PRO A 228 10.69 -14.08 14.79
N PRO A 229 11.54 -13.06 14.75
CA PRO A 229 11.85 -12.11 15.82
C PRO A 229 10.87 -10.93 15.94
N LEU A 230 9.98 -10.70 14.95
CA LEU A 230 9.04 -9.57 15.00
C LEU A 230 8.02 -9.71 16.15
N PHE A 231 7.54 -10.92 16.40
CA PHE A 231 6.66 -11.21 17.52
C PHE A 231 7.36 -12.13 18.52
N PRO A 232 7.96 -11.61 19.58
CA PRO A 232 8.64 -12.44 20.58
C PRO A 232 7.69 -13.47 21.19
N SER A 233 8.18 -14.65 21.47
CA SER A 233 7.38 -15.72 22.06
C SER A 233 6.94 -15.45 23.50
N ASN A 234 7.61 -14.53 24.18
CA ASN A 234 7.31 -14.07 25.55
C ASN A 234 6.48 -12.80 25.62
N ALA A 235 6.17 -12.16 24.49
CA ALA A 235 5.27 -11.01 24.45
C ALA A 235 3.82 -11.49 24.28
N GLU A 236 2.93 -10.89 25.05
CA GLU A 236 1.50 -11.11 24.91
C GLU A 236 0.99 -10.48 23.60
N LEU A 237 0.33 -11.26 22.74
CA LEU A 237 -0.27 -10.79 21.52
C LEU A 237 -1.75 -10.51 21.72
N VAL A 238 -2.16 -9.26 21.51
CA VAL A 238 -3.56 -8.82 21.56
C VAL A 238 -3.98 -8.35 20.19
N CYS A 239 -5.02 -8.97 19.62
CA CYS A 239 -5.56 -8.62 18.31
C CYS A 239 -6.94 -8.00 18.42
N VAL A 240 -7.13 -6.82 17.83
CA VAL A 240 -8.41 -6.12 17.67
C VAL A 240 -8.69 -5.98 16.18
N ASN A 241 -9.79 -6.54 15.70
CA ASN A 241 -10.15 -6.46 14.27
C ASN A 241 -11.67 -6.49 14.09
N GLY A 242 -12.15 -5.89 12.99
CA GLY A 242 -13.56 -5.89 12.59
C GLY A 242 -14.02 -7.14 11.83
N SER A 243 -13.10 -8.07 11.54
CA SER A 243 -13.38 -9.28 10.76
C SER A 243 -12.82 -10.53 11.41
N HIS A 244 -13.64 -11.59 11.43
CA HIS A 244 -13.23 -12.90 11.90
C HIS A 244 -12.15 -13.54 11.03
N GLU A 245 -12.16 -13.27 9.72
CA GLU A 245 -11.20 -13.85 8.79
C GLU A 245 -9.80 -13.24 8.92
N GLU A 246 -9.73 -12.04 9.48
CA GLU A 246 -8.46 -11.30 9.64
C GLU A 246 -7.86 -11.46 11.05
N ILE A 247 -8.69 -11.72 12.06
CA ILE A 247 -8.22 -11.92 13.43
C ILE A 247 -7.59 -13.31 13.55
N GLU A 248 -6.48 -13.44 14.26
CA GLU A 248 -5.77 -14.70 14.46
C GLU A 248 -5.31 -15.42 13.16
N PHE A 249 -5.21 -14.68 12.06
CA PHE A 249 -4.70 -15.25 10.81
C PHE A 249 -3.24 -15.72 11.01
N ASN A 250 -2.96 -17.00 10.75
CA ASN A 250 -1.67 -17.68 10.92
C ASN A 250 -1.19 -17.94 12.38
N ARG A 251 -1.53 -17.13 13.36
CA ARG A 251 -1.15 -17.35 14.77
C ARG A 251 -2.31 -16.99 15.69
N ALA A 252 -2.59 -17.87 16.67
CA ALA A 252 -3.50 -17.53 17.75
C ALA A 252 -2.96 -16.40 18.61
N ALA A 253 -3.81 -15.45 18.95
CA ALA A 253 -3.50 -14.38 19.89
C ALA A 253 -3.78 -14.82 21.33
N ASP A 254 -3.06 -14.23 22.29
CA ASP A 254 -3.33 -14.45 23.70
C ASP A 254 -4.66 -13.80 24.13
N PHE A 255 -5.07 -12.77 23.40
CA PHE A 255 -6.36 -12.13 23.58
C PHE A 255 -6.89 -11.51 22.29
N THR A 256 -8.18 -11.69 22.02
CA THR A 256 -8.85 -11.13 20.85
C THR A 256 -10.04 -10.28 21.23
N LEU A 257 -10.30 -9.24 20.41
CA LEU A 257 -11.48 -8.39 20.52
C LEU A 257 -12.04 -8.12 19.11
N LEU A 258 -13.19 -8.73 18.81
CA LEU A 258 -13.86 -8.53 17.53
C LEU A 258 -14.74 -7.30 17.60
N CYS A 259 -14.30 -6.19 17.03
CA CYS A 259 -15.06 -4.94 16.94
C CYS A 259 -14.46 -4.01 15.90
N ASP A 260 -15.19 -2.98 15.54
CA ASP A 260 -14.71 -1.92 14.64
C ASP A 260 -13.47 -1.21 15.23
N PRO A 261 -12.37 -1.07 14.47
CA PRO A 261 -11.14 -0.44 14.95
C PRO A 261 -11.34 1.00 15.46
N ALA A 262 -12.21 1.80 14.80
CA ALA A 262 -12.49 3.16 15.25
C ALA A 262 -13.28 3.16 16.56
N ALA A 263 -14.30 2.31 16.70
CA ALA A 263 -15.07 2.17 17.94
C ALA A 263 -14.18 1.74 19.12
N PHE A 264 -13.25 0.82 18.86
CA PHE A 264 -12.26 0.41 19.86
C PHE A 264 -11.37 1.58 20.29
N LEU A 265 -10.75 2.27 19.34
CA LEU A 265 -9.81 3.38 19.62
C LEU A 265 -10.52 4.56 20.32
N GLU A 266 -11.76 4.90 19.90
CA GLU A 266 -12.59 5.89 20.57
C GLU A 266 -12.84 5.52 22.04
N THR A 267 -13.18 4.26 22.30
CA THR A 267 -13.44 3.77 23.66
C THR A 267 -12.16 3.76 24.49
N LEU A 268 -11.03 3.36 23.91
CA LEU A 268 -9.73 3.36 24.58
C LEU A 268 -9.30 4.78 24.99
N VAL A 269 -9.47 5.75 24.09
CA VAL A 269 -9.19 7.17 24.37
C VAL A 269 -10.11 7.71 25.47
N ALA A 270 -11.40 7.44 25.37
CA ALA A 270 -12.38 7.88 26.38
C ALA A 270 -12.08 7.27 27.76
N HIS A 271 -11.73 6.00 27.83
CA HIS A 271 -11.33 5.36 29.09
C HIS A 271 -10.11 6.06 29.69
N ARG A 272 -9.09 6.34 28.87
CA ARG A 272 -7.88 7.03 29.31
C ARG A 272 -8.17 8.44 29.86
N GLN A 273 -9.07 9.18 29.23
CA GLN A 273 -9.44 10.54 29.68
C GLN A 273 -10.15 10.53 31.03
N ASN A 274 -10.87 9.46 31.35
CA ASN A 274 -11.68 9.31 32.54
C ASN A 274 -10.99 8.49 33.66
N SER A 275 -9.71 8.15 33.51
CA SER A 275 -8.95 7.36 34.49
C SER A 275 -7.52 7.89 34.66
N ASP A 276 -6.88 7.53 35.78
CA ASP A 276 -5.47 7.86 36.04
C ASP A 276 -4.50 6.86 35.41
N PHE A 277 -5.00 5.95 34.57
CA PHE A 277 -4.16 4.98 33.86
C PHE A 277 -3.08 5.67 33.05
N ARG A 278 -1.81 5.38 33.31
CA ARG A 278 -0.64 5.89 32.60
C ARG A 278 0.42 4.82 32.55
N LEU A 279 0.98 4.63 31.37
CA LEU A 279 2.21 3.85 31.23
C LEU A 279 3.43 4.73 31.54
N PRO A 280 4.52 4.13 32.05
CA PRO A 280 5.79 4.83 32.22
C PRO A 280 6.28 5.40 30.88
N ARG A 281 6.68 6.67 30.87
CA ARG A 281 7.14 7.31 29.64
C ARG A 281 8.54 6.87 29.19
N ASP A 282 9.32 6.28 30.07
CA ASP A 282 10.70 5.85 29.76
C ASP A 282 10.76 4.93 28.53
N TRP A 283 9.79 4.01 28.40
CA TRP A 283 9.69 3.14 27.23
C TRP A 283 9.35 3.90 25.95
N TYR A 284 8.42 4.82 26.02
CA TYR A 284 8.02 5.67 24.92
C TYR A 284 9.19 6.56 24.45
N ASP A 285 9.87 7.21 25.39
CA ASP A 285 10.99 8.10 25.10
C ASP A 285 12.20 7.33 24.55
N LEU A 286 12.43 6.10 25.00
CA LEU A 286 13.47 5.23 24.46
C LEU A 286 13.20 4.90 22.97
N ASN A 287 11.98 4.58 22.61
CA ASN A 287 11.61 4.33 21.21
C ASN A 287 11.80 5.58 20.33
N ARG A 288 11.51 6.76 20.85
CA ARG A 288 11.80 8.03 20.15
C ARG A 288 13.30 8.25 19.94
N GLN A 289 14.11 7.90 20.91
CA GLN A 289 15.58 7.97 20.78
C GLN A 289 16.08 7.00 19.72
N TRP A 290 15.62 5.76 19.70
CA TRP A 290 15.96 4.79 18.63
C TRP A 290 15.58 5.29 17.25
N ARG A 291 14.38 5.87 17.13
CA ARG A 291 13.91 6.48 15.86
C ARG A 291 14.87 7.58 15.39
N ALA A 292 15.24 8.51 16.26
CA ALA A 292 16.16 9.60 15.91
C ALA A 292 17.54 9.08 15.52
N ALA A 293 18.10 8.16 16.32
CA ALA A 293 19.41 7.56 16.06
C ALA A 293 19.43 6.77 14.73
N TRP A 294 18.32 6.14 14.35
CA TRP A 294 18.22 5.47 13.05
C TRP A 294 18.29 6.45 11.87
N VAL A 295 17.59 7.59 11.95
CA VAL A 295 17.66 8.62 10.91
C VAL A 295 19.10 9.11 10.74
N ASP A 296 19.75 9.47 11.84
CA ASP A 296 21.14 9.95 11.83
C ASP A 296 22.09 8.92 11.21
N LYS A 297 21.92 7.65 11.62
CA LYS A 297 22.73 6.55 11.10
C LYS A 297 22.51 6.33 9.60
N MET A 298 21.24 6.30 9.13
CA MET A 298 20.94 6.08 7.72
C MET A 298 21.53 7.18 6.83
N LEU A 299 21.49 8.44 7.28
CA LEU A 299 22.08 9.55 6.53
C LEU A 299 23.62 9.49 6.53
N ALA A 300 24.23 9.14 7.67
CA ALA A 300 25.69 8.97 7.75
C ALA A 300 26.19 7.78 6.91
N ASP A 301 25.48 6.66 6.91
CA ASP A 301 25.79 5.50 6.07
C ASP A 301 25.67 5.87 4.57
N LEU A 302 24.62 6.60 4.18
CA LEU A 302 24.42 7.09 2.83
C LEU A 302 25.57 8.01 2.37
N ASP A 303 25.98 8.97 3.20
CA ASP A 303 27.09 9.87 2.90
C ASP A 303 28.40 9.10 2.74
N HIS A 304 28.67 8.14 3.62
CA HIS A 304 29.85 7.28 3.55
C HIS A 304 29.86 6.43 2.27
N GLU A 305 28.73 5.80 1.93
CA GLU A 305 28.62 4.93 0.75
C GLU A 305 28.78 5.72 -0.53
N THR A 306 28.12 6.87 -0.65
CA THR A 306 28.17 7.70 -1.86
C THR A 306 29.48 8.43 -2.06
N ALA A 307 30.31 8.55 -1.04
CA ALA A 307 31.69 9.04 -1.16
C ALA A 307 32.65 8.01 -1.80
N GLN A 308 32.23 6.76 -1.96
CA GLN A 308 33.08 5.72 -2.57
C GLN A 308 33.22 5.92 -4.09
N PRO A 309 34.37 5.57 -4.70
CA PRO A 309 34.60 5.72 -6.16
C PRO A 309 33.55 5.01 -7.02
N ALA A 310 32.91 3.97 -6.48
CA ALA A 310 31.85 3.24 -7.15
C ALA A 310 30.60 4.09 -7.47
N PHE A 311 30.43 5.24 -6.82
CA PHE A 311 29.32 6.18 -7.03
C PHE A 311 29.72 7.41 -7.87
N GLU A 312 30.97 7.47 -8.36
CA GLU A 312 31.38 8.61 -9.19
C GLU A 312 30.48 8.75 -10.43
N GLY A 313 29.81 9.91 -10.56
CA GLY A 313 28.86 10.17 -11.64
C GLY A 313 27.56 9.34 -11.61
N ARG A 314 27.19 8.79 -10.47
CA ARG A 314 25.97 8.01 -10.28
C ARG A 314 25.23 8.47 -9.01
N VAL A 315 23.90 8.33 -9.04
CA VAL A 315 23.02 8.68 -7.91
C VAL A 315 22.68 7.40 -7.12
N HIS A 316 22.65 7.47 -5.80
CA HIS A 316 22.13 6.40 -4.96
C HIS A 316 20.59 6.46 -4.93
N PRO A 317 19.85 5.32 -4.99
CA PRO A 317 18.37 5.35 -5.01
C PRO A 317 17.76 6.03 -3.78
N LEU A 318 18.36 5.94 -2.59
CA LEU A 318 17.91 6.69 -1.42
C LEU A 318 18.12 8.21 -1.59
N GLN A 319 19.24 8.65 -2.19
CA GLN A 319 19.45 10.07 -2.51
C GLN A 319 18.39 10.55 -3.50
N LEU A 320 18.12 9.78 -4.57
CA LEU A 320 17.06 10.11 -5.52
C LEU A 320 15.72 10.34 -4.80
N ALA A 321 15.30 9.39 -3.97
CA ALA A 321 14.01 9.45 -3.30
C ALA A 321 13.90 10.61 -2.28
N LEU A 322 14.99 10.92 -1.56
CA LEU A 322 15.07 12.07 -0.65
C LEU A 322 15.03 13.39 -1.41
N ASP A 323 15.82 13.52 -2.49
CA ASP A 323 15.91 14.75 -3.27
C ASP A 323 14.59 15.03 -4.04
N VAL A 324 13.90 14.00 -4.54
CA VAL A 324 12.56 14.14 -5.12
C VAL A 324 11.58 14.70 -4.08
N GLN A 325 11.55 14.12 -2.87
CA GLN A 325 10.70 14.64 -1.80
C GLN A 325 11.11 16.04 -1.35
N GLY A 326 12.40 16.37 -1.40
CA GLY A 326 12.93 17.72 -1.16
C GLY A 326 12.44 18.75 -2.18
N ALA A 327 12.21 18.34 -3.45
CA ALA A 327 11.67 19.19 -4.50
C ALA A 327 10.16 19.44 -4.36
N MET A 328 9.40 18.49 -3.77
CA MET A 328 7.96 18.57 -3.59
C MET A 328 7.59 19.59 -2.50
N VAL A 329 6.40 20.17 -2.57
CA VAL A 329 5.84 21.02 -1.51
C VAL A 329 4.92 20.21 -0.59
N ASP A 330 4.67 20.72 0.61
CA ASP A 330 3.75 20.06 1.55
C ASP A 330 2.35 19.94 0.95
N GLY A 331 1.77 18.77 1.06
CA GLY A 331 0.47 18.44 0.49
C GLY A 331 0.51 17.84 -0.92
N ASP A 332 1.67 17.75 -1.58
CA ASP A 332 1.81 17.03 -2.85
C ASP A 332 1.70 15.52 -2.64
N TRP A 333 1.30 14.81 -3.69
CA TRP A 333 1.14 13.35 -3.67
C TRP A 333 2.39 12.66 -4.21
N LEU A 334 2.86 11.65 -3.48
CA LEU A 334 3.92 10.75 -3.90
C LEU A 334 3.32 9.41 -4.33
N VAL A 335 3.70 8.95 -5.53
CA VAL A 335 3.40 7.60 -6.00
C VAL A 335 4.72 6.86 -6.17
N ILE A 336 4.76 5.61 -5.78
CA ILE A 336 5.98 4.78 -5.82
C ILE A 336 5.67 3.50 -6.59
N ASP A 337 6.56 3.08 -7.50
CA ASP A 337 6.45 1.83 -8.24
C ASP A 337 7.83 1.24 -8.51
N GLY A 338 7.98 -0.04 -8.29
CA GLY A 338 9.24 -0.74 -8.54
C GLY A 338 9.58 -1.77 -7.45
N GLY A 339 10.72 -2.42 -7.59
CA GLY A 339 11.31 -3.31 -6.59
C GLY A 339 12.20 -2.56 -5.60
N ASN A 340 13.54 -2.55 -5.82
CA ASN A 340 14.45 -1.77 -4.97
C ASN A 340 14.08 -0.29 -4.87
N THR A 341 13.58 0.31 -5.96
CA THR A 341 13.08 1.69 -5.99
C THR A 341 11.99 1.92 -4.94
N HIS A 342 11.05 0.97 -4.81
CA HIS A 342 9.99 1.03 -3.80
C HIS A 342 10.58 1.03 -2.39
N PHE A 343 11.42 0.06 -2.07
CA PHE A 343 11.96 -0.09 -0.72
C PHE A 343 12.83 1.10 -0.30
N TRP A 344 13.68 1.61 -1.19
CA TRP A 344 14.45 2.82 -0.91
C TRP A 344 13.57 4.06 -0.76
N SER A 345 12.48 4.14 -1.52
CA SER A 345 11.52 5.25 -1.39
C SER A 345 10.74 5.21 -0.08
N GLU A 346 10.39 4.03 0.44
CA GLU A 346 9.77 3.90 1.78
C GLU A 346 10.71 4.38 2.89
N ILE A 347 12.00 3.99 2.82
CA ILE A 347 13.01 4.48 3.75
C ILE A 347 13.09 6.02 3.68
N ALA A 348 13.12 6.59 2.47
CA ALA A 348 13.15 8.03 2.27
C ALA A 348 11.90 8.74 2.81
N VAL A 349 10.71 8.13 2.66
CA VAL A 349 9.46 8.67 3.23
C VAL A 349 9.54 8.77 4.74
N ASN A 350 10.04 7.74 5.42
CA ASN A 350 10.21 7.80 6.87
C ASN A 350 11.24 8.85 7.30
N ILE A 351 12.41 8.91 6.64
CA ILE A 351 13.45 9.90 6.95
C ILE A 351 12.92 11.32 6.74
N ALA A 352 12.40 11.64 5.55
CA ALA A 352 11.91 12.97 5.22
C ALA A 352 10.75 13.40 6.13
N GLY A 353 9.86 12.46 6.44
CA GLY A 353 8.74 12.70 7.33
C GLY A 353 9.17 12.97 8.77
N PHE A 354 10.12 12.21 9.33
CA PHE A 354 10.68 12.49 10.66
C PHE A 354 11.44 13.81 10.71
N GLN A 355 11.88 14.34 9.56
CA GLN A 355 12.44 15.69 9.41
C GLN A 355 11.38 16.76 9.14
N GLY A 356 10.10 16.43 9.15
CA GLY A 356 8.97 17.35 9.07
C GLY A 356 8.29 17.48 7.70
N LYS A 357 8.64 16.66 6.71
CA LYS A 357 7.97 16.65 5.41
C LYS A 357 6.54 16.11 5.52
N LYS A 358 5.58 16.83 4.93
CA LYS A 358 4.15 16.47 4.97
C LYS A 358 3.63 16.22 3.56
N LEU A 359 3.48 14.95 3.19
CA LEU A 359 2.86 14.54 1.94
C LEU A 359 1.33 14.55 2.04
N GLY A 360 0.64 14.95 0.97
CA GLY A 360 -0.82 14.91 0.87
C GLY A 360 -1.36 13.49 0.80
N GLY A 361 -0.60 12.58 0.21
CA GLY A 361 -0.89 11.16 0.15
C GLY A 361 0.29 10.39 -0.43
N ILE A 362 0.30 9.08 -0.17
CA ILE A 362 1.26 8.13 -0.71
C ILE A 362 0.48 6.98 -1.32
N LEU A 363 0.81 6.59 -2.56
CA LEU A 363 0.28 5.40 -3.22
C LEU A 363 1.43 4.52 -3.70
N HIS A 364 1.29 3.23 -3.54
CA HIS A 364 2.26 2.23 -4.00
C HIS A 364 1.55 0.89 -4.24
N PRO A 365 2.14 -0.03 -5.03
CA PRO A 365 1.62 -1.38 -5.19
C PRO A 365 1.81 -2.16 -3.89
N GLY A 366 0.78 -2.21 -3.07
CA GLY A 366 0.79 -2.76 -1.73
C GLY A 366 1.38 -4.17 -1.57
N THR A 367 0.62 -5.05 -0.90
CA THR A 367 1.10 -6.40 -0.55
C THR A 367 1.32 -7.33 -1.74
N PHE A 368 0.57 -7.15 -2.82
CA PHE A 368 0.75 -7.94 -4.03
C PHE A 368 1.96 -7.49 -4.85
N SER A 369 2.39 -6.23 -4.70
CA SER A 369 3.56 -5.62 -5.34
C SER A 369 3.53 -5.70 -6.88
N LEU A 370 2.37 -5.47 -7.48
CA LEU A 370 2.22 -5.49 -8.93
C LEU A 370 3.00 -4.33 -9.57
N LEU A 371 3.99 -4.65 -10.40
CA LEU A 371 4.76 -3.64 -11.12
C LEU A 371 3.97 -3.04 -12.28
N GLY A 372 4.19 -1.75 -12.55
CA GLY A 372 3.58 -1.02 -13.67
C GLY A 372 2.27 -0.32 -13.34
N VAL A 373 1.82 -0.36 -12.09
CA VAL A 373 0.59 0.33 -11.64
C VAL A 373 0.81 1.82 -11.34
N GLY A 374 2.06 2.24 -11.16
CA GLY A 374 2.41 3.58 -10.69
C GLY A 374 1.83 4.71 -11.54
N VAL A 375 1.86 4.59 -12.89
CA VAL A 375 1.27 5.61 -13.77
C VAL A 375 -0.23 5.71 -13.56
N SER A 376 -0.94 4.58 -13.52
CA SER A 376 -2.39 4.56 -13.31
C SER A 376 -2.77 5.13 -11.94
N PHE A 377 -1.99 4.85 -10.90
CA PHE A 377 -2.18 5.42 -9.56
C PHE A 377 -1.94 6.94 -9.57
N ALA A 378 -0.89 7.42 -10.27
CA ALA A 378 -0.59 8.83 -10.37
C ALA A 378 -1.68 9.62 -11.10
N VAL A 379 -2.19 9.09 -12.22
CA VAL A 379 -3.34 9.69 -12.93
C VAL A 379 -4.59 9.71 -12.05
N SER A 380 -4.86 8.62 -11.34
CA SER A 380 -5.99 8.54 -10.41
C SER A 380 -5.87 9.54 -9.25
N ALA A 381 -4.68 9.68 -8.65
CA ALA A 381 -4.41 10.67 -7.61
C ALA A 381 -4.65 12.10 -8.15
N LYS A 382 -4.16 12.39 -9.36
CA LYS A 382 -4.35 13.70 -10.00
C LYS A 382 -5.82 14.00 -10.33
N ASN A 383 -6.61 12.97 -10.63
CA ASN A 383 -8.06 13.14 -10.83
C ASN A 383 -8.81 13.42 -9.52
N VAL A 384 -8.37 12.80 -8.41
CA VAL A 384 -8.97 13.01 -7.08
C VAL A 384 -8.59 14.38 -6.50
N ASP A 385 -7.34 14.80 -6.70
CA ASP A 385 -6.82 16.08 -6.20
C ASP A 385 -6.13 16.88 -7.32
N PRO A 386 -6.92 17.52 -8.20
CA PRO A 386 -6.40 18.17 -9.40
C PRO A 386 -5.50 19.39 -9.11
N ASN A 387 -5.57 19.96 -7.93
CA ASN A 387 -4.85 21.17 -7.55
C ASN A 387 -3.46 20.89 -6.94
N ARG A 388 -3.15 19.63 -6.64
CA ARG A 388 -1.85 19.24 -6.09
C ARG A 388 -0.95 18.64 -7.16
N ASN A 389 0.35 18.76 -6.97
CA ASN A 389 1.28 18.01 -7.79
C ASN A 389 1.20 16.53 -7.40
N VAL A 390 1.39 15.69 -8.40
CA VAL A 390 1.53 14.25 -8.24
C VAL A 390 2.86 13.85 -8.85
N VAL A 391 3.75 13.31 -8.03
CA VAL A 391 5.07 12.85 -8.44
C VAL A 391 5.13 11.34 -8.27
N LEU A 392 5.43 10.64 -9.36
CA LEU A 392 5.68 9.20 -9.38
C LEU A 392 7.19 8.96 -9.40
N ILE A 393 7.71 8.19 -8.45
CA ILE A 393 9.05 7.58 -8.54
C ILE A 393 8.84 6.14 -9.03
N SER A 394 9.38 5.81 -10.20
CA SER A 394 9.24 4.49 -10.81
C SER A 394 10.60 3.92 -11.21
N GLY A 395 10.84 2.65 -10.88
CA GLY A 395 11.93 1.92 -11.51
C GLY A 395 11.73 1.81 -13.02
N ASP A 396 12.81 1.77 -13.78
CA ASP A 396 12.77 1.65 -15.24
C ASP A 396 12.01 0.40 -15.70
N GLY A 397 12.20 -0.74 -15.05
CA GLY A 397 11.48 -1.97 -15.33
C GLY A 397 9.98 -1.91 -14.97
N ALA A 398 9.63 -1.25 -13.88
CA ALA A 398 8.23 -1.03 -13.52
C ALA A 398 7.53 -0.11 -14.53
N PHE A 399 8.20 0.98 -14.93
CA PHE A 399 7.67 1.87 -15.95
C PHE A 399 7.47 1.15 -17.30
N LEU A 400 8.40 0.30 -17.70
CA LEU A 400 8.24 -0.49 -18.94
C LEU A 400 7.06 -1.45 -18.91
N SER A 401 6.65 -1.90 -17.74
CA SER A 401 5.50 -2.82 -17.57
C SER A 401 4.15 -2.17 -17.79
N GLY A 402 3.99 -0.88 -17.45
CA GLY A 402 2.70 -0.19 -17.53
C GLY A 402 2.76 1.28 -17.99
N GLY A 403 3.95 1.77 -18.32
CA GLY A 403 4.22 3.19 -18.55
C GLY A 403 3.48 3.81 -19.73
N LEU A 404 3.08 3.03 -20.75
CA LEU A 404 2.30 3.56 -21.87
C LEU A 404 0.91 4.03 -21.47
N SER A 405 0.39 3.65 -20.31
CA SER A 405 -0.84 4.22 -19.73
C SER A 405 -0.71 5.71 -19.41
N ILE A 406 0.51 6.30 -19.51
CA ILE A 406 0.75 7.74 -19.41
C ILE A 406 -0.05 8.55 -20.42
N GLU A 407 -0.44 7.95 -21.55
CA GLU A 407 -1.27 8.59 -22.55
C GLU A 407 -2.57 9.14 -21.97
N ALA A 408 -3.15 8.45 -20.96
CA ALA A 408 -4.34 8.94 -20.27
C ALA A 408 -4.11 10.31 -19.57
N ALA A 409 -2.91 10.56 -19.03
CA ALA A 409 -2.58 11.85 -18.46
C ALA A 409 -2.53 12.97 -19.50
N PHE A 410 -2.07 12.66 -20.72
CA PHE A 410 -2.07 13.60 -21.84
C PHE A 410 -3.49 13.86 -22.35
N GLN A 411 -4.25 12.79 -22.60
CA GLN A 411 -5.61 12.86 -23.13
C GLN A 411 -6.55 13.63 -22.21
N GLU A 412 -6.47 13.38 -20.89
CA GLU A 412 -7.32 14.02 -19.89
C GLU A 412 -6.79 15.39 -19.43
N ASN A 413 -5.63 15.83 -19.93
CA ASN A 413 -4.94 17.03 -19.48
C ASN A 413 -4.75 17.04 -17.95
N ARG A 414 -4.21 15.95 -17.42
CA ARG A 414 -3.92 15.71 -16.00
C ARG A 414 -2.41 15.61 -15.76
N PRO A 415 -1.69 16.74 -15.72
CA PRO A 415 -0.24 16.72 -15.65
C PRO A 415 0.26 16.04 -14.37
N ILE A 416 1.15 15.07 -14.56
CA ILE A 416 1.89 14.37 -13.50
C ILE A 416 3.39 14.41 -13.81
N VAL A 417 4.22 14.28 -12.80
CA VAL A 417 5.69 14.16 -12.96
C VAL A 417 6.10 12.74 -12.69
N VAL A 418 6.78 12.12 -13.65
CA VAL A 418 7.35 10.78 -13.53
C VAL A 418 8.86 10.90 -13.40
N VAL A 419 9.41 10.47 -12.27
CA VAL A 419 10.84 10.36 -12.03
C VAL A 419 11.24 8.92 -12.20
N ILE A 420 12.06 8.63 -13.21
CA ILE A 420 12.54 7.27 -13.48
C ILE A 420 13.87 7.03 -12.75
N ASP A 421 13.86 6.06 -11.85
CA ASP A 421 15.06 5.42 -11.29
C ASP A 421 15.64 4.49 -12.36
N ASN A 422 16.49 5.07 -13.23
CA ASN A 422 17.06 4.36 -14.38
C ASN A 422 18.41 3.76 -14.01
N ASN A 423 18.37 2.56 -13.48
CA ASN A 423 19.55 1.76 -13.16
C ASN A 423 19.95 0.78 -14.28
N GLY A 424 19.16 0.67 -15.35
CA GLY A 424 19.44 -0.12 -16.54
C GLY A 424 18.94 -1.55 -16.46
N GLY A 425 17.94 -1.86 -15.62
CA GLY A 425 17.41 -3.21 -15.55
C GLY A 425 16.51 -3.54 -14.37
N LEU A 426 16.14 -4.81 -14.27
CA LEU A 426 15.43 -5.38 -13.13
C LEU A 426 16.41 -5.62 -11.96
N ASP A 427 16.96 -4.55 -11.43
CA ASP A 427 18.10 -4.56 -10.51
C ASP A 427 17.85 -5.42 -9.25
N CYS A 428 16.64 -5.39 -8.70
CA CYS A 428 16.27 -6.26 -7.59
C CYS A 428 16.45 -7.75 -7.92
N ILE A 429 16.20 -8.15 -9.16
CA ILE A 429 16.30 -9.54 -9.62
C ILE A 429 17.74 -9.88 -9.98
N SER A 430 18.46 -9.00 -10.70
CA SER A 430 19.86 -9.23 -11.07
C SER A 430 20.74 -9.40 -9.83
N GLN A 431 20.57 -8.56 -8.82
CA GLN A 431 21.30 -8.68 -7.56
C GLN A 431 20.98 -9.97 -6.79
N GLN A 432 19.74 -10.47 -6.86
CA GLN A 432 19.41 -11.78 -6.33
C GLN A 432 20.06 -12.91 -7.13
N GLN A 433 20.08 -12.81 -8.47
CA GLN A 433 20.77 -13.79 -9.33
C GLN A 433 22.26 -13.87 -9.03
N GLU A 434 22.93 -12.72 -8.90
CA GLU A 434 24.36 -12.67 -8.53
C GLU A 434 24.65 -13.33 -7.18
N ARG A 435 23.76 -13.18 -6.21
CA ARG A 435 23.93 -13.77 -4.88
C ARG A 435 23.64 -15.27 -4.84
N LEU A 436 22.67 -15.73 -5.64
CA LEU A 436 22.23 -17.14 -5.65
C LEU A 436 23.08 -18.02 -6.58
N PHE A 437 23.62 -17.46 -7.67
CA PHE A 437 24.32 -18.24 -8.68
C PHE A 437 25.81 -17.88 -8.75
N ALA A 438 26.14 -16.75 -9.34
CA ALA A 438 27.51 -16.25 -9.43
C ALA A 438 27.52 -14.76 -9.74
N SER A 439 28.58 -14.06 -9.36
CA SER A 439 28.76 -12.65 -9.71
C SER A 439 28.75 -12.48 -11.24
N GLY A 440 27.98 -11.47 -11.70
CA GLY A 440 27.79 -11.19 -13.13
C GLY A 440 26.76 -12.08 -13.83
N THR A 441 25.98 -12.88 -13.07
CA THR A 441 24.86 -13.64 -13.63
C THR A 441 23.64 -12.77 -13.77
N HIS A 442 23.29 -12.38 -15.02
CA HIS A 442 22.13 -11.54 -15.33
C HIS A 442 21.31 -12.21 -16.45
N TYR A 443 20.25 -12.94 -16.08
CA TYR A 443 19.36 -13.57 -17.05
C TYR A 443 18.13 -12.70 -17.30
N ALA A 444 18.05 -12.10 -18.50
CA ALA A 444 16.92 -11.29 -18.95
C ALA A 444 16.55 -10.11 -18.01
N THR A 445 17.53 -9.58 -17.29
CA THR A 445 17.32 -8.51 -16.33
C THR A 445 17.89 -7.18 -16.77
N ASP A 446 18.90 -7.18 -17.67
CA ASP A 446 19.55 -5.98 -18.13
C ASP A 446 18.78 -5.32 -19.28
N PHE A 447 18.68 -4.02 -19.26
CA PHE A 447 18.08 -3.22 -20.33
C PHE A 447 19.15 -2.43 -21.07
N ARG A 448 18.86 -2.15 -22.35
CA ARG A 448 19.60 -1.13 -23.09
C ARG A 448 19.36 0.24 -22.45
N ASP A 449 20.21 1.21 -22.74
CA ASP A 449 19.98 2.60 -22.32
C ASP A 449 18.72 3.17 -23.01
N ILE A 450 17.66 3.40 -22.23
CA ILE A 450 16.38 3.87 -22.73
C ILE A 450 16.23 5.36 -22.39
N PRO A 451 16.04 6.21 -23.41
CA PRO A 451 15.86 7.65 -23.20
C PRO A 451 14.39 7.97 -22.81
N PHE A 452 13.95 7.57 -21.62
CA PHE A 452 12.56 7.77 -21.17
C PHE A 452 12.09 9.22 -21.28
N HIS A 453 12.94 10.19 -20.97
CA HIS A 453 12.64 11.63 -21.12
C HIS A 453 12.23 11.98 -22.57
N ALA A 454 12.92 11.45 -23.57
CA ALA A 454 12.60 11.72 -24.98
C ALA A 454 11.25 11.10 -25.42
N MET A 455 10.79 10.02 -24.75
CA MET A 455 9.43 9.48 -24.99
C MET A 455 8.36 10.52 -24.63
N PHE A 456 8.51 11.20 -23.48
CA PHE A 456 7.56 12.22 -23.06
C PHE A 456 7.62 13.47 -23.95
N GLU A 457 8.81 13.90 -24.40
CA GLU A 457 8.96 14.97 -25.39
C GLU A 457 8.25 14.63 -26.69
N GLY A 458 8.38 13.38 -27.17
CA GLY A 458 7.69 12.89 -28.36
C GLY A 458 6.17 12.90 -28.25
N LEU A 459 5.62 12.80 -27.03
CA LEU A 459 4.19 12.93 -26.72
C LEU A 459 3.76 14.39 -26.46
N GLY A 460 4.66 15.37 -26.58
CA GLY A 460 4.37 16.79 -26.33
C GLY A 460 4.53 17.21 -24.86
N GLY A 461 5.04 16.32 -24.01
CA GLY A 461 5.34 16.56 -22.60
C GLY A 461 6.64 17.33 -22.36
N HIS A 462 7.12 17.27 -21.13
CA HIS A 462 8.42 17.80 -20.72
C HIS A 462 9.35 16.64 -20.38
N GLY A 463 10.59 16.66 -20.87
CA GLY A 463 11.59 15.61 -20.64
C GLY A 463 12.93 16.17 -20.18
N GLU A 464 13.54 15.57 -19.15
CA GLU A 464 14.88 15.91 -18.70
C GLU A 464 15.69 14.64 -18.38
N LEU A 465 16.97 14.64 -18.80
CA LEU A 465 17.95 13.63 -18.39
C LEU A 465 18.81 14.20 -17.27
N VAL A 466 18.86 13.48 -16.15
CA VAL A 466 19.67 13.84 -14.98
C VAL A 466 20.73 12.77 -14.73
N THR A 467 21.99 13.17 -14.61
CA THR A 467 23.13 12.27 -14.37
C THR A 467 23.87 12.59 -13.07
N ARG A 468 23.57 13.74 -12.43
CA ARG A 468 24.22 14.19 -11.21
C ARG A 468 23.19 14.52 -10.15
N ARG A 469 23.49 14.23 -8.89
CA ARG A 469 22.58 14.43 -7.76
C ARG A 469 22.10 15.88 -7.65
N GLU A 470 23.00 16.86 -7.78
CA GLU A 470 22.69 18.27 -7.63
C GLU A 470 21.66 18.81 -8.64
N ASP A 471 21.45 18.09 -9.74
CA ASP A 471 20.49 18.47 -10.78
C ASP A 471 19.07 17.90 -10.52
N ILE A 472 18.89 16.97 -9.55
CA ILE A 472 17.59 16.29 -9.30
C ILE A 472 16.53 17.30 -8.86
N ILE A 473 16.77 18.01 -7.75
CA ILE A 473 15.81 18.98 -7.21
C ILE A 473 15.42 20.02 -8.26
N PRO A 474 16.37 20.70 -8.93
CA PRO A 474 16.02 21.67 -9.98
C PRO A 474 15.22 21.06 -11.14
N ALA A 475 15.54 19.84 -11.59
CA ALA A 475 14.83 19.19 -12.70
C ALA A 475 13.39 18.85 -12.30
N VAL A 476 13.16 18.26 -11.12
CA VAL A 476 11.81 17.94 -10.62
C VAL A 476 10.98 19.23 -10.46
N GLN A 477 11.57 20.30 -9.95
CA GLN A 477 10.90 21.61 -9.82
C GLN A 477 10.53 22.20 -11.19
N ARG A 478 11.40 22.13 -12.20
CA ARG A 478 11.08 22.57 -13.57
C ARG A 478 9.98 21.70 -14.19
N ALA A 479 10.04 20.38 -13.98
CA ALA A 479 9.02 19.45 -14.43
C ALA A 479 7.63 19.81 -13.85
N MET A 480 7.53 20.04 -12.54
CA MET A 480 6.29 20.50 -11.89
C MET A 480 5.82 21.86 -12.43
N ALA A 481 6.74 22.81 -12.57
CA ALA A 481 6.43 24.17 -13.06
C ALA A 481 6.06 24.22 -14.54
N SER A 482 6.39 23.19 -15.33
CA SER A 482 6.07 23.13 -16.77
C SER A 482 4.56 23.09 -17.05
N GLY A 483 3.74 22.66 -16.08
CA GLY A 483 2.31 22.44 -16.27
C GLY A 483 1.97 21.32 -17.26
N LYS A 484 2.95 20.51 -17.66
CA LYS A 484 2.83 19.38 -18.57
C LYS A 484 3.06 18.07 -17.86
N THR A 485 2.55 16.98 -18.40
CA THR A 485 3.01 15.64 -18.05
C THR A 485 4.49 15.53 -18.37
N ALA A 486 5.32 15.17 -17.38
CA ALA A 486 6.76 15.31 -17.44
C ALA A 486 7.50 14.04 -17.03
N CYS A 487 8.71 13.85 -17.58
CA CYS A 487 9.64 12.80 -17.20
C CYS A 487 10.99 13.37 -16.79
N VAL A 488 11.44 13.07 -15.60
CA VAL A 488 12.82 13.27 -15.15
C VAL A 488 13.50 11.89 -15.11
N ASN A 489 14.34 11.62 -16.11
CA ASN A 489 15.04 10.35 -16.24
C ASN A 489 16.39 10.46 -15.52
N VAL A 490 16.51 9.83 -14.33
CA VAL A 490 17.70 9.94 -13.48
C VAL A 490 18.55 8.68 -13.61
N LYS A 491 19.84 8.83 -13.95
CA LYS A 491 20.80 7.72 -13.98
C LYS A 491 21.24 7.35 -12.58
N VAL A 492 20.78 6.19 -12.13
CA VAL A 492 20.99 5.68 -10.79
C VAL A 492 21.96 4.49 -10.83
N LYS A 493 22.69 4.29 -9.76
CA LYS A 493 23.43 3.04 -9.53
C LYS A 493 22.52 2.07 -8.81
N GLY A 494 22.40 0.85 -9.32
CA GLY A 494 21.70 -0.22 -8.62
C GLY A 494 22.32 -0.51 -7.25
N VAL A 495 21.52 -0.41 -6.20
CA VAL A 495 21.90 -0.72 -4.82
C VAL A 495 20.83 -1.62 -4.21
N ILE A 496 21.29 -2.75 -3.66
CA ILE A 496 20.39 -3.70 -3.00
C ILE A 496 19.77 -3.06 -1.76
N SER A 497 18.45 -3.13 -1.67
CA SER A 497 17.74 -2.61 -0.48
C SER A 497 17.91 -3.53 0.73
N PRO A 498 17.80 -3.00 1.95
CA PRO A 498 17.95 -3.80 3.18
C PRO A 498 17.03 -5.01 3.26
N ILE A 499 15.80 -4.92 2.78
CA ILE A 499 14.84 -6.03 2.79
C ILE A 499 15.25 -7.13 1.79
N VAL A 500 15.67 -6.76 0.58
CA VAL A 500 16.14 -7.72 -0.42
C VAL A 500 17.41 -8.42 0.07
N LEU A 501 18.31 -7.66 0.70
CA LEU A 501 19.51 -8.21 1.32
C LEU A 501 19.18 -9.23 2.41
N ALA A 502 18.23 -8.92 3.30
CA ALA A 502 17.83 -9.79 4.41
C ALA A 502 17.12 -11.07 3.92
N THR A 503 16.28 -10.96 2.89
CA THR A 503 15.51 -12.10 2.36
C THR A 503 16.36 -13.05 1.52
N THR A 504 17.38 -12.56 0.83
CA THR A 504 18.32 -13.39 0.06
C THR A 504 19.34 -14.09 0.95
N SER A 505 19.84 -13.44 2.01
CA SER A 505 20.79 -14.08 2.93
C SER A 505 20.21 -15.27 3.72
N LYS A 506 18.89 -15.32 3.88
CA LYS A 506 18.20 -16.47 4.51
C LYS A 506 18.07 -17.67 3.55
N ARG A 507 17.99 -17.44 2.25
CA ARG A 507 17.88 -18.50 1.23
C ARG A 507 19.20 -19.21 0.99
N ASP A 508 20.33 -18.53 1.13
CA ASP A 508 21.67 -19.09 0.93
C ASP A 508 22.00 -20.28 1.88
N LYS A 509 21.26 -20.42 2.98
CA LYS A 509 21.50 -21.48 3.99
C LYS A 509 20.51 -22.65 3.95
N ALA A 510 19.37 -22.51 3.28
CA ALA A 510 18.29 -23.50 3.36
C ALA A 510 17.99 -24.24 2.06
N SER A 511 18.59 -23.88 0.94
CA SER A 511 18.23 -24.42 -0.39
C SER A 511 19.34 -25.20 -1.09
N ILE A 512 20.43 -25.54 -0.40
CA ILE A 512 21.55 -26.33 -0.95
C ILE A 512 21.72 -27.67 -0.18
N GLU A 513 20.89 -27.96 0.79
CA GLU A 513 20.72 -29.28 1.39
C GLU A 513 19.43 -29.93 0.87
#